data_d9bad62d897255eb75ec5256c6322136
#
_entry.id   d9bad62d897255eb75ec5256c6322136
#
_cell.length_a   1.000
_cell.length_b   1.000
_cell.length_c   1.000
_cell.angle_alpha   90.00
_cell.angle_beta   90.00
_cell.angle_gamma   90.00
#
_symmetry.space_group_name_H-M   'P 1'
#
loop_
_entity.id
_entity.type
_entity.pdbx_description
1 polymer ?
#
loop_
_entity_poly.entity_id
_entity_poly.type
_entity_poly.pdbx_seq_one_letter_code
_entity_poly.pdbx_strand_id
1 'polypeptide(L)'
;MATRAINYINKQNSLAPEKPFFMYYCTGTAHAPHHAPKDWIAKYKGKFDQGWDKQREETFARQKAQGVIPENTKLTQRSDGIPAWDTLSADRKKVYARFMEVYAAALSYADYNIGRVLEAVEKTGELDNTIIIYIMGDNGASAEGTVNGTTNEIATAANGVTEDISYLLSQYDKIGGPETYNHYSYAWAHAMNTPFQWTKQVASHFGGTRNGMV
;
A
#
# COMPACT_ATOMS: atom_id res chain seq x y z
N MET A 1 1.89 -0.40 17.52
CA MET A 1 3.28 -0.84 17.25
C MET A 1 4.25 0.33 17.47
N ALA A 2 4.11 1.47 16.81
CA ALA A 2 5.02 2.62 16.94
C ALA A 2 5.29 3.06 18.39
N THR A 3 4.26 3.23 19.22
CA THR A 3 4.44 3.60 20.64
C THR A 3 5.34 2.62 21.41
N ARG A 4 5.26 1.32 21.10
CA ARG A 4 6.14 0.32 21.74
C ARG A 4 7.60 0.47 21.29
N ALA A 5 7.82 0.74 20.00
CA ALA A 5 9.15 1.00 19.46
C ALA A 5 9.76 2.26 20.08
N ILE A 6 9.00 3.36 20.14
CA ILE A 6 9.40 4.60 20.80
C ILE A 6 9.77 4.38 22.26
N ASN A 7 8.94 3.66 22.99
CA ASN A 7 9.22 3.35 24.41
C ASN A 7 10.50 2.51 24.57
N TYR A 8 10.75 1.57 23.64
CA TYR A 8 11.98 0.79 23.63
C TYR A 8 13.21 1.68 23.41
N ILE A 9 13.18 2.56 22.40
CA ILE A 9 14.27 3.50 22.09
C ILE A 9 14.57 4.38 23.31
N ASN A 10 13.55 5.01 23.88
CA ASN A 10 13.70 5.88 25.04
C ASN A 10 14.26 5.14 26.25
N LYS A 11 13.77 3.93 26.53
CA LYS A 11 14.25 3.09 27.64
C LYS A 11 15.70 2.66 27.43
N GLN A 12 16.06 2.22 26.21
CA GLN A 12 17.42 1.82 25.87
C GLN A 12 18.39 3.00 26.07
N ASN A 13 18.05 4.16 25.54
CA ASN A 13 18.85 5.37 25.69
C ASN A 13 19.02 5.79 27.16
N SER A 14 17.96 5.68 27.98
CA SER A 14 18.03 6.08 29.39
C SER A 14 18.83 5.11 30.27
N LEU A 15 18.76 3.80 29.98
CA LEU A 15 19.38 2.77 30.83
C LEU A 15 20.82 2.41 30.44
N ALA A 16 21.14 2.54 29.16
CA ALA A 16 22.42 2.15 28.61
C ALA A 16 22.74 2.98 27.33
N PRO A 17 22.99 4.30 27.48
CA PRO A 17 23.18 5.19 26.33
C PRO A 17 24.35 4.78 25.45
N GLU A 18 25.43 4.24 26.02
CA GLU A 18 26.63 3.79 25.28
C GLU A 18 26.42 2.46 24.53
N LYS A 19 25.29 1.77 24.74
CA LYS A 19 25.06 0.47 24.15
C LYS A 19 24.30 0.61 22.84
N PRO A 20 24.88 0.19 21.69
CA PRO A 20 24.15 0.22 20.41
C PRO A 20 22.93 -0.69 20.45
N PHE A 21 21.92 -0.34 19.65
CA PHE A 21 20.73 -1.18 19.47
C PHE A 21 20.54 -1.54 18.01
N PHE A 22 19.85 -2.64 17.78
CA PHE A 22 19.31 -3.02 16.47
C PHE A 22 17.79 -3.15 16.58
N MET A 23 17.07 -2.49 15.69
CA MET A 23 15.61 -2.57 15.63
C MET A 23 15.15 -3.01 14.25
N TYR A 24 14.47 -4.14 14.19
CA TYR A 24 13.73 -4.59 13.02
C TYR A 24 12.25 -4.25 13.19
N TYR A 25 11.83 -3.16 12.57
CA TYR A 25 10.48 -2.59 12.71
C TYR A 25 9.61 -3.01 11.54
N CYS A 26 8.90 -4.14 11.66
CA CYS A 26 7.96 -4.65 10.67
C CYS A 26 6.54 -4.20 10.98
N THR A 27 5.95 -3.40 10.11
CA THR A 27 4.52 -3.07 10.17
C THR A 27 3.69 -4.15 9.47
N GLY A 28 2.40 -4.32 9.84
CA GLY A 28 1.47 -5.17 9.11
C GLY A 28 1.00 -4.52 7.78
N THR A 29 1.12 -3.23 7.64
CA THR A 29 0.85 -2.49 6.42
C THR A 29 2.11 -2.58 5.53
N ALA A 30 2.01 -2.92 4.27
CA ALA A 30 0.88 -2.79 3.32
C ALA A 30 0.09 -4.09 3.01
N HIS A 31 0.25 -5.18 3.77
CA HIS A 31 -0.57 -6.38 3.58
C HIS A 31 -2.02 -6.14 4.05
N ALA A 32 -2.99 -6.85 3.46
CA ALA A 32 -4.36 -6.87 3.95
C ALA A 32 -4.41 -7.42 5.40
N PRO A 33 -5.38 -7.00 6.23
CA PRO A 33 -6.45 -6.05 5.91
C PRO A 33 -5.96 -4.60 5.83
N HIS A 34 -6.44 -3.86 4.86
CA HIS A 34 -6.13 -2.44 4.74
C HIS A 34 -7.04 -1.65 5.66
N HIS A 35 -6.54 -1.29 6.84
CA HIS A 35 -7.29 -0.52 7.84
C HIS A 35 -6.61 0.81 8.10
N ALA A 36 -7.42 1.86 8.24
CA ALA A 36 -6.96 3.18 8.66
C ALA A 36 -8.03 3.91 9.48
N PRO A 37 -7.64 4.87 10.34
CA PRO A 37 -8.60 5.76 10.99
C PRO A 37 -9.44 6.51 9.95
N LYS A 38 -10.72 6.75 10.28
CA LYS A 38 -11.70 7.37 9.35
C LYS A 38 -11.26 8.74 8.83
N ASP A 39 -10.62 9.54 9.67
CA ASP A 39 -10.07 10.85 9.31
C ASP A 39 -8.92 10.74 8.29
N TRP A 40 -8.13 9.67 8.34
CA TRP A 40 -7.11 9.38 7.35
C TRP A 40 -7.72 8.94 6.02
N ILE A 41 -8.73 8.09 6.06
CA ILE A 41 -9.44 7.65 4.85
C ILE A 41 -10.10 8.86 4.16
N ALA A 42 -10.67 9.79 4.93
CA ALA A 42 -11.31 10.98 4.41
C ALA A 42 -10.36 11.89 3.60
N LYS A 43 -9.04 11.88 3.90
CA LYS A 43 -8.03 12.63 3.13
C LYS A 43 -7.89 12.16 1.67
N TYR A 44 -8.30 10.94 1.39
CA TYR A 44 -8.16 10.31 0.06
C TYR A 44 -9.47 10.24 -0.72
N LYS A 45 -10.58 10.71 -0.15
CA LYS A 45 -11.88 10.70 -0.82
C LYS A 45 -11.80 11.39 -2.19
N GLY A 46 -12.19 10.67 -3.24
CA GLY A 46 -12.20 11.15 -4.63
C GLY A 46 -10.84 11.20 -5.33
N LYS A 47 -9.74 10.86 -4.66
CA LYS A 47 -8.39 10.97 -5.24
C LYS A 47 -8.04 9.86 -6.24
N PHE A 48 -8.91 8.88 -6.38
CA PHE A 48 -8.72 7.75 -7.31
C PHE A 48 -9.86 7.61 -8.32
N ASP A 49 -10.72 8.62 -8.44
CA ASP A 49 -11.86 8.62 -9.35
C ASP A 49 -11.42 8.61 -10.83
N GLN A 50 -10.20 9.09 -11.14
CA GLN A 50 -9.61 9.02 -12.47
C GLN A 50 -9.27 7.57 -12.90
N GLY A 51 -9.21 6.63 -11.95
CA GLY A 51 -8.99 5.22 -12.19
C GLY A 51 -7.55 4.81 -12.43
N TRP A 52 -7.37 3.50 -12.54
CA TRP A 52 -6.04 2.89 -12.60
C TRP A 52 -5.27 3.17 -13.89
N ASP A 53 -5.92 3.30 -15.04
CA ASP A 53 -5.22 3.60 -16.30
C ASP A 53 -4.56 4.97 -16.22
N LYS A 54 -5.32 5.99 -15.83
CA LYS A 54 -4.81 7.35 -15.67
C LYS A 54 -3.79 7.46 -14.54
N GLN A 55 -4.06 6.83 -13.40
CA GLN A 55 -3.12 6.77 -12.27
C GLN A 55 -1.77 6.17 -12.71
N ARG A 56 -1.79 5.14 -13.53
CA ARG A 56 -0.59 4.49 -14.05
C ARG A 56 0.22 5.42 -14.95
N GLU A 57 -0.43 6.13 -15.88
CA GLU A 57 0.21 7.12 -16.75
C GLU A 57 0.87 8.25 -15.95
N GLU A 58 0.14 8.82 -14.98
CA GLU A 58 0.65 9.90 -14.12
C GLU A 58 1.82 9.45 -13.26
N THR A 59 1.76 8.24 -12.70
CA THR A 59 2.85 7.66 -11.93
C THR A 59 4.09 7.48 -12.80
N PHE A 60 3.93 6.95 -14.00
CA PHE A 60 5.02 6.77 -14.94
C PHE A 60 5.69 8.10 -15.33
N ALA A 61 4.89 9.13 -15.60
CA ALA A 61 5.42 10.46 -15.91
C ALA A 61 6.21 11.05 -14.73
N ARG A 62 5.70 10.91 -13.49
CA ARG A 62 6.42 11.37 -12.28
C ARG A 62 7.72 10.60 -12.06
N GLN A 63 7.72 9.29 -12.24
CA GLN A 63 8.92 8.46 -12.10
C GLN A 63 10.04 8.91 -13.04
N LYS A 64 9.70 9.25 -14.30
CA LYS A 64 10.68 9.81 -15.25
C LYS A 64 11.16 11.19 -14.82
N ALA A 65 10.25 12.08 -14.48
CA ALA A 65 10.58 13.45 -14.07
C ALA A 65 11.48 13.50 -12.82
N GLN A 66 11.35 12.53 -11.94
CA GLN A 66 12.15 12.39 -10.72
C GLN A 66 13.42 11.55 -10.89
N GLY A 67 13.66 11.00 -12.08
CA GLY A 67 14.83 10.15 -12.34
C GLY A 67 14.76 8.78 -11.64
N VAL A 68 13.60 8.36 -11.14
CA VAL A 68 13.41 7.05 -10.48
C VAL A 68 13.56 5.89 -11.47
N ILE A 69 13.21 6.14 -12.73
CA ILE A 69 13.37 5.21 -13.83
C ILE A 69 14.12 5.88 -14.99
N PRO A 70 14.89 5.13 -15.82
CA PRO A 70 15.55 5.67 -17.01
C PRO A 70 14.55 6.33 -17.98
N GLU A 71 15.00 7.40 -18.66
CA GLU A 71 14.14 8.13 -19.62
C GLU A 71 13.63 7.25 -20.77
N ASN A 72 14.44 6.30 -21.24
CA ASN A 72 14.07 5.37 -22.30
C ASN A 72 13.13 4.23 -21.84
N THR A 73 12.76 4.18 -20.57
CA THR A 73 11.80 3.21 -20.06
C THR A 73 10.47 3.33 -20.78
N LYS A 74 9.88 2.19 -21.13
CA LYS A 74 8.55 2.11 -21.73
C LYS A 74 7.55 1.63 -20.70
N LEU A 75 6.38 2.26 -20.69
CA LEU A 75 5.27 1.79 -19.89
C LEU A 75 4.74 0.47 -20.49
N THR A 76 4.67 -0.57 -19.69
CA THR A 76 4.09 -1.84 -20.13
C THR A 76 2.58 -1.70 -20.36
N GLN A 77 2.04 -2.48 -21.28
CA GLN A 77 0.60 -2.46 -21.56
C GLN A 77 -0.20 -3.02 -20.39
N ARG A 78 -1.45 -2.60 -20.29
CA ARG A 78 -2.41 -3.20 -19.37
C ARG A 78 -2.68 -4.64 -19.80
N SER A 79 -2.71 -5.57 -18.84
CA SER A 79 -3.04 -6.97 -19.10
C SER A 79 -4.49 -7.11 -19.63
N ASP A 80 -4.71 -8.04 -20.56
CA ASP A 80 -6.04 -8.31 -21.14
C ASP A 80 -7.08 -8.70 -20.09
N GLY A 81 -6.66 -9.29 -18.98
CA GLY A 81 -7.53 -9.60 -17.85
C GLY A 81 -7.98 -8.40 -17.01
N ILE A 82 -7.42 -7.20 -17.23
CA ILE A 82 -7.78 -5.98 -16.52
C ILE A 82 -8.69 -5.14 -17.42
N PRO A 83 -9.95 -4.85 -17.03
CA PRO A 83 -10.82 -3.99 -17.84
C PRO A 83 -10.30 -2.55 -17.89
N ALA A 84 -10.56 -1.85 -18.97
CA ALA A 84 -10.32 -0.41 -19.03
C ALA A 84 -11.23 0.31 -18.03
N TRP A 85 -10.69 1.27 -17.28
CA TRP A 85 -11.47 2.00 -16.26
C TRP A 85 -12.74 2.63 -16.85
N ASP A 86 -12.63 3.23 -18.05
CA ASP A 86 -13.76 3.93 -18.66
C ASP A 86 -14.92 3.02 -19.08
N THR A 87 -14.67 1.72 -19.22
CA THR A 87 -15.71 0.73 -19.57
C THR A 87 -16.51 0.25 -18.36
N LEU A 88 -16.11 0.64 -17.14
CA LEU A 88 -16.75 0.20 -15.91
C LEU A 88 -18.04 1.01 -15.63
N SER A 89 -19.01 0.34 -15.01
CA SER A 89 -20.20 1.02 -14.47
C SER A 89 -19.82 2.00 -13.34
N ALA A 90 -20.69 2.98 -13.09
CA ALA A 90 -20.50 3.95 -11.99
C ALA A 90 -20.33 3.25 -10.63
N ASP A 91 -21.09 2.20 -10.37
CA ASP A 91 -21.02 1.43 -9.13
C ASP A 91 -19.68 0.73 -8.96
N ARG A 92 -19.15 0.12 -10.02
CA ARG A 92 -17.81 -0.49 -10.00
C ARG A 92 -16.74 0.56 -9.74
N LYS A 93 -16.76 1.67 -10.47
CA LYS A 93 -15.81 2.78 -10.26
C LYS A 93 -15.82 3.26 -8.81
N LYS A 94 -17.01 3.46 -8.24
CA LYS A 94 -17.18 3.91 -6.87
C LYS A 94 -16.55 2.95 -5.86
N VAL A 95 -16.83 1.66 -5.97
CA VAL A 95 -16.29 0.64 -5.04
C VAL A 95 -14.79 0.49 -5.21
N TYR A 96 -14.30 0.43 -6.45
CA TYR A 96 -12.87 0.23 -6.72
C TYR A 96 -12.03 1.43 -6.28
N ALA A 97 -12.51 2.65 -6.49
CA ALA A 97 -11.87 3.85 -5.97
C ALA A 97 -11.82 3.83 -4.44
N ARG A 98 -12.92 3.39 -3.77
CA ARG A 98 -12.97 3.28 -2.31
C ARG A 98 -11.93 2.35 -1.74
N PHE A 99 -11.73 1.18 -2.31
CA PHE A 99 -10.66 0.26 -1.86
C PHE A 99 -9.28 0.91 -1.96
N MET A 100 -9.02 1.65 -3.03
CA MET A 100 -7.74 2.33 -3.19
C MET A 100 -7.57 3.52 -2.26
N GLU A 101 -8.63 4.29 -1.98
CA GLU A 101 -8.63 5.35 -0.96
C GLU A 101 -8.22 4.80 0.42
N VAL A 102 -8.80 3.67 0.79
CA VAL A 102 -8.51 3.00 2.06
C VAL A 102 -7.08 2.48 2.11
N TYR A 103 -6.60 1.86 1.04
CA TYR A 103 -5.21 1.42 0.95
C TYR A 103 -4.22 2.57 1.08
N ALA A 104 -4.43 3.65 0.34
CA ALA A 104 -3.57 4.83 0.40
C ALA A 104 -3.58 5.47 1.80
N ALA A 105 -4.73 5.49 2.46
CA ALA A 105 -4.86 5.97 3.83
C ALA A 105 -4.10 5.06 4.82
N ALA A 106 -4.20 3.74 4.67
CA ALA A 106 -3.48 2.78 5.50
C ALA A 106 -1.96 2.94 5.36
N LEU A 107 -1.48 3.07 4.12
CA LEU A 107 -0.07 3.29 3.83
C LEU A 107 0.44 4.62 4.42
N SER A 108 -0.28 5.72 4.21
CA SER A 108 0.09 7.02 4.77
C SER A 108 0.06 7.05 6.29
N TYR A 109 -0.88 6.33 6.90
CA TYR A 109 -0.92 6.21 8.36
C TYR A 109 0.24 5.38 8.91
N ALA A 110 0.68 4.35 8.18
CA ALA A 110 1.88 3.60 8.52
C ALA A 110 3.12 4.48 8.43
N ASP A 111 3.29 5.22 7.34
CA ASP A 111 4.40 6.14 7.10
C ASP A 111 4.48 7.23 8.18
N TYR A 112 3.37 7.86 8.54
CA TYR A 112 3.29 8.77 9.67
C TYR A 112 3.80 8.15 10.97
N ASN A 113 3.43 6.90 11.25
CA ASN A 113 3.88 6.21 12.45
C ASN A 113 5.36 5.81 12.39
N ILE A 114 5.91 5.53 11.21
CA ILE A 114 7.34 5.33 11.00
C ILE A 114 8.08 6.64 11.30
N GLY A 115 7.61 7.77 10.77
CA GLY A 115 8.16 9.09 11.07
C GLY A 115 8.26 9.37 12.58
N ARG A 116 7.23 9.01 13.37
CA ARG A 116 7.27 9.13 14.83
C ARG A 116 8.37 8.28 15.49
N VAL A 117 8.69 7.12 14.93
CA VAL A 117 9.79 6.28 15.42
C VAL A 117 11.13 6.93 15.11
N LEU A 118 11.30 7.48 13.90
CA LEU A 118 12.50 8.22 13.51
C LEU A 118 12.72 9.46 14.38
N GLU A 119 11.66 10.23 14.64
CA GLU A 119 11.72 11.36 15.60
C GLU A 119 12.17 10.94 17.00
N ALA A 120 11.84 9.73 17.43
CA ALA A 120 12.32 9.23 18.71
C ALA A 120 13.83 8.96 18.70
N VAL A 121 14.37 8.47 17.59
CA VAL A 121 15.84 8.32 17.41
C VAL A 121 16.51 9.69 17.39
N GLU A 122 15.96 10.64 16.65
CA GLU A 122 16.48 12.02 16.59
C GLU A 122 16.56 12.66 17.98
N LYS A 123 15.52 12.49 18.80
CA LYS A 123 15.47 13.03 20.18
C LYS A 123 16.50 12.43 21.15
N THR A 124 17.07 11.27 20.83
CA THR A 124 18.19 10.73 21.62
C THR A 124 19.53 11.39 21.30
N GLY A 125 19.60 12.17 20.22
CA GLY A 125 20.84 12.76 19.72
C GLY A 125 21.69 11.83 18.86
N GLU A 126 21.22 10.61 18.60
CA GLU A 126 21.97 9.54 17.93
C GLU A 126 21.63 9.39 16.43
N LEU A 127 20.85 10.32 15.84
CA LEU A 127 20.42 10.19 14.44
C LEU A 127 21.61 10.08 13.48
N ASP A 128 22.63 10.93 13.65
CA ASP A 128 23.84 10.95 12.81
C ASP A 128 24.73 9.72 12.99
N ASN A 129 24.52 8.97 14.08
CA ASN A 129 25.24 7.73 14.41
C ASN A 129 24.35 6.48 14.18
N THR A 130 23.23 6.64 13.47
CA THR A 130 22.25 5.56 13.24
C THR A 130 22.08 5.31 11.75
N ILE A 131 22.24 4.06 11.31
CA ILE A 131 21.88 3.65 9.96
C ILE A 131 20.40 3.33 9.94
N ILE A 132 19.65 4.01 9.07
CA ILE A 132 18.23 3.79 8.84
C ILE A 132 18.04 3.20 7.45
N ILE A 133 17.42 2.03 7.36
CA ILE A 133 17.10 1.38 6.09
C ILE A 133 15.58 1.28 5.99
N TYR A 134 15.00 1.99 5.04
CA TYR A 134 13.56 1.92 4.74
C TYR A 134 13.32 1.00 3.54
N ILE A 135 12.67 -0.13 3.78
CA ILE A 135 12.31 -1.10 2.74
C ILE A 135 10.81 -0.94 2.49
N MET A 136 10.43 -0.49 1.28
CA MET A 136 9.05 -0.15 0.94
C MET A 136 8.15 -1.38 0.70
N GLY A 137 8.72 -2.55 0.67
CA GLY A 137 8.03 -3.84 0.53
C GLY A 137 9.02 -4.94 0.20
N ASP A 138 8.65 -6.18 0.43
CA ASP A 138 9.46 -7.37 0.16
C ASP A 138 9.13 -8.02 -1.19
N ASN A 139 8.01 -7.65 -1.79
CA ASN A 139 7.53 -8.10 -3.10
C ASN A 139 6.60 -7.06 -3.73
N GLY A 140 6.20 -7.29 -4.98
CA GLY A 140 5.26 -6.42 -5.67
C GLY A 140 3.87 -6.38 -5.05
N ALA A 141 3.04 -5.47 -5.53
CA ALA A 141 1.66 -5.30 -5.03
C ALA A 141 0.84 -6.58 -5.22
N SER A 142 0.01 -6.91 -4.23
CA SER A 142 -0.79 -8.14 -4.21
C SER A 142 -1.98 -8.06 -5.16
N ALA A 143 -2.25 -9.17 -5.86
CA ALA A 143 -3.45 -9.37 -6.68
C ALA A 143 -4.54 -10.18 -5.96
N GLU A 144 -4.37 -10.46 -4.68
CA GLU A 144 -5.22 -11.37 -3.89
C GLU A 144 -6.64 -10.82 -3.65
N GLY A 145 -6.88 -9.54 -3.91
CA GLY A 145 -8.21 -8.93 -3.84
C GLY A 145 -9.14 -9.24 -5.01
N THR A 146 -8.73 -10.09 -5.96
CA THR A 146 -9.53 -10.47 -7.14
C THR A 146 -9.85 -9.30 -8.09
N VAL A 147 -10.77 -9.52 -9.03
CA VAL A 147 -11.18 -8.50 -10.02
C VAL A 147 -11.96 -7.35 -9.39
N ASN A 148 -12.76 -7.62 -8.38
CA ASN A 148 -13.66 -6.63 -7.77
C ASN A 148 -13.09 -5.95 -6.51
N GLY A 149 -11.95 -6.44 -5.98
CA GLY A 149 -11.64 -6.22 -4.58
C GLY A 149 -12.49 -7.12 -3.69
N THR A 150 -12.26 -7.10 -2.41
CA THR A 150 -13.01 -7.92 -1.46
C THR A 150 -13.11 -7.24 -0.10
N THR A 151 -14.19 -7.49 0.62
CA THR A 151 -14.32 -7.12 2.03
C THR A 151 -13.76 -8.18 2.97
N ASN A 152 -13.43 -9.37 2.45
CA ASN A 152 -12.84 -10.47 3.22
C ASN A 152 -11.90 -11.33 2.36
N GLU A 153 -10.64 -10.94 2.31
CA GLU A 153 -9.60 -11.66 1.56
C GLU A 153 -9.49 -13.13 1.95
N ILE A 154 -9.60 -13.44 3.23
CA ILE A 154 -9.48 -14.83 3.71
C ILE A 154 -10.62 -15.69 3.19
N ALA A 155 -11.86 -15.18 3.22
CA ALA A 155 -13.00 -15.92 2.66
C ALA A 155 -12.85 -16.13 1.14
N THR A 156 -12.34 -15.12 0.45
CA THR A 156 -12.10 -15.19 -1.00
C THR A 156 -10.97 -16.16 -1.33
N ALA A 157 -9.80 -16.03 -0.69
CA ALA A 157 -8.62 -16.83 -1.01
C ALA A 157 -8.73 -18.28 -0.54
N ALA A 158 -9.30 -18.54 0.65
CA ALA A 158 -9.35 -19.87 1.24
C ALA A 158 -10.62 -20.63 0.86
N ASN A 159 -11.75 -19.96 0.65
CA ASN A 159 -13.05 -20.58 0.44
C ASN A 159 -13.67 -20.30 -0.94
N GLY A 160 -12.97 -19.55 -1.82
CA GLY A 160 -13.47 -19.22 -3.15
C GLY A 160 -14.72 -18.35 -3.18
N VAL A 161 -14.99 -17.62 -2.09
CA VAL A 161 -16.14 -16.72 -2.01
C VAL A 161 -15.94 -15.57 -3.00
N THR A 162 -16.94 -15.32 -3.83
CA THR A 162 -16.98 -14.16 -4.73
C THR A 162 -17.98 -13.15 -4.22
N GLU A 163 -17.57 -11.88 -4.15
CA GLU A 163 -18.44 -10.78 -3.73
C GLU A 163 -18.85 -9.98 -4.97
N ASP A 164 -20.13 -9.85 -5.19
CA ASP A 164 -20.66 -9.03 -6.27
C ASP A 164 -20.67 -7.52 -5.90
N ILE A 165 -20.88 -6.69 -6.92
CA ILE A 165 -20.83 -5.23 -6.72
C ILE A 165 -21.93 -4.72 -5.81
N SER A 166 -23.11 -5.33 -5.84
CA SER A 166 -24.24 -4.93 -4.98
C SER A 166 -23.89 -5.16 -3.51
N TYR A 167 -23.31 -6.32 -3.21
CA TYR A 167 -22.83 -6.62 -1.87
C TYR A 167 -21.73 -5.65 -1.44
N LEU A 168 -20.70 -5.44 -2.28
CA LEU A 168 -19.59 -4.52 -1.98
C LEU A 168 -20.10 -3.09 -1.72
N LEU A 169 -21.09 -2.61 -2.48
CA LEU A 169 -21.73 -1.32 -2.24
C LEU A 169 -22.44 -1.28 -0.88
N SER A 170 -23.09 -2.36 -0.48
CA SER A 170 -23.76 -2.45 0.84
C SER A 170 -22.76 -2.36 2.01
N GLN A 171 -21.51 -2.72 1.78
CA GLN A 171 -20.42 -2.67 2.77
C GLN A 171 -19.55 -1.40 2.66
N TYR A 172 -19.85 -0.48 1.74
CA TYR A 172 -19.01 0.66 1.37
C TYR A 172 -18.46 1.45 2.57
N ASP A 173 -19.31 1.76 3.53
CA ASP A 173 -18.92 2.56 4.70
C ASP A 173 -18.13 1.78 5.76
N LYS A 174 -18.10 0.43 5.65
CA LYS A 174 -17.33 -0.45 6.52
C LYS A 174 -15.94 -0.73 5.98
N ILE A 175 -15.72 -0.55 4.67
CA ILE A 175 -14.41 -0.79 4.02
C ILE A 175 -13.35 0.08 4.67
N GLY A 176 -12.32 -0.57 5.22
CA GLY A 176 -11.23 0.07 5.95
C GLY A 176 -11.41 0.12 7.46
N GLY A 177 -12.54 -0.36 7.96
CA GLY A 177 -12.84 -0.50 9.38
C GLY A 177 -12.67 -1.93 9.90
N PRO A 178 -12.86 -2.13 11.21
CA PRO A 178 -12.62 -3.41 11.86
C PRO A 178 -13.60 -4.53 11.46
N GLU A 179 -14.70 -4.18 10.80
CA GLU A 179 -15.69 -5.15 10.33
C GLU A 179 -15.30 -5.83 9.01
N THR A 180 -14.20 -5.39 8.37
CA THR A 180 -13.73 -5.93 7.10
C THR A 180 -12.31 -6.44 7.18
N TYR A 181 -11.99 -7.43 6.37
CA TYR A 181 -10.62 -7.87 6.05
C TYR A 181 -10.34 -7.57 4.58
N ASN A 182 -10.38 -6.27 4.24
CA ASN A 182 -10.51 -5.81 2.87
C ASN A 182 -9.20 -5.76 2.10
N HIS A 183 -9.33 -6.01 0.78
CA HIS A 183 -8.27 -5.88 -0.20
C HIS A 183 -8.77 -5.19 -1.48
N TYR A 184 -7.92 -4.40 -2.14
CA TYR A 184 -8.22 -3.74 -3.41
C TYR A 184 -8.26 -4.73 -4.60
N SER A 185 -8.86 -4.31 -5.73
CA SER A 185 -8.83 -5.03 -7.00
C SER A 185 -7.41 -5.20 -7.55
N TYR A 186 -7.11 -6.34 -8.18
CA TYR A 186 -5.80 -6.59 -8.82
C TYR A 186 -5.42 -5.55 -9.89
N ALA A 187 -6.38 -4.83 -10.45
CA ALA A 187 -6.11 -3.74 -11.38
C ALA A 187 -5.35 -2.58 -10.72
N TRP A 188 -5.64 -2.31 -9.45
CA TRP A 188 -4.85 -1.37 -8.64
C TRP A 188 -3.46 -1.90 -8.33
N ALA A 189 -3.30 -3.21 -8.11
CA ALA A 189 -1.96 -3.81 -7.96
C ALA A 189 -1.10 -3.55 -9.21
N HIS A 190 -1.68 -3.76 -10.40
CA HIS A 190 -1.01 -3.45 -11.66
C HIS A 190 -0.62 -1.97 -11.77
N ALA A 191 -1.50 -1.05 -11.37
CA ALA A 191 -1.21 0.38 -11.37
C ALA A 191 -0.09 0.76 -10.39
N MET A 192 -0.05 0.15 -9.22
CA MET A 192 0.99 0.39 -8.21
C MET A 192 2.36 -0.17 -8.60
N ASN A 193 2.41 -1.21 -9.42
CA ASN A 193 3.66 -1.80 -9.93
C ASN A 193 4.23 -1.07 -11.15
N THR A 194 3.73 0.12 -11.47
CA THR A 194 4.24 0.95 -12.59
C THR A 194 5.77 1.14 -12.48
N PRO A 195 6.52 0.97 -13.58
CA PRO A 195 6.09 0.76 -14.97
C PRO A 195 5.94 -0.71 -15.37
N PHE A 196 6.12 -1.63 -14.43
CA PHE A 196 6.25 -3.06 -14.68
C PHE A 196 4.88 -3.74 -14.88
N GLN A 197 4.93 -4.93 -15.42
CA GLN A 197 3.78 -5.83 -15.49
C GLN A 197 3.89 -6.91 -14.40
N TRP A 198 2.79 -7.59 -14.15
CA TRP A 198 2.60 -8.61 -13.12
C TRP A 198 2.66 -8.06 -11.69
N THR A 199 2.46 -8.93 -10.73
CA THR A 199 2.21 -8.61 -9.33
C THR A 199 2.94 -9.59 -8.42
N LYS A 200 2.82 -9.45 -7.11
CA LYS A 200 3.24 -10.42 -6.10
C LYS A 200 2.98 -11.86 -6.58
N GLN A 201 3.82 -12.80 -6.18
CA GLN A 201 3.85 -14.23 -6.54
C GLN A 201 4.43 -14.53 -7.95
N VAL A 202 4.62 -13.55 -8.80
CA VAL A 202 5.18 -13.77 -10.15
C VAL A 202 6.66 -13.41 -10.16
N ALA A 203 7.53 -14.39 -9.92
CA ALA A 203 8.98 -14.19 -9.79
C ALA A 203 9.69 -13.84 -11.11
N SER A 204 9.07 -14.09 -12.26
CA SER A 204 9.65 -13.85 -13.59
C SER A 204 9.65 -12.38 -14.04
N HIS A 205 8.93 -11.51 -13.33
CA HIS A 205 8.75 -10.12 -13.73
C HIS A 205 8.95 -9.14 -12.58
N PHE A 206 9.45 -7.95 -12.88
CA PHE A 206 9.75 -6.94 -11.88
C PHE A 206 8.53 -6.42 -11.11
N GLY A 207 7.33 -6.49 -11.66
CA GLY A 207 6.12 -6.18 -10.91
C GLY A 207 5.86 -7.11 -9.72
N GLY A 208 6.47 -8.31 -9.73
CA GLY A 208 6.43 -9.23 -8.60
C GLY A 208 7.61 -9.13 -7.63
N THR A 209 8.76 -8.61 -8.08
CA THR A 209 10.03 -8.79 -7.36
C THR A 209 10.80 -7.50 -7.08
N ARG A 210 10.52 -6.39 -7.75
CA ARG A 210 11.30 -5.15 -7.61
C ARG A 210 10.61 -4.14 -6.72
N ASN A 211 11.24 -3.80 -5.61
CA ASN A 211 10.80 -2.81 -4.66
C ASN A 211 11.86 -1.74 -4.40
N GLY A 212 11.41 -0.61 -3.85
CA GLY A 212 12.30 0.46 -3.44
C GLY A 212 12.92 0.19 -2.07
N MET A 213 14.16 0.64 -1.92
CA MET A 213 14.86 0.67 -0.64
C MET A 213 15.65 1.98 -0.57
N VAL A 214 15.59 2.64 0.57
CA VAL A 214 16.30 3.89 0.87
C VAL A 214 17.10 3.71 2.14
#